data_1f831fd5a7659c560b3b244293c83a37
#
_entry.id   1f831fd5a7659c560b3b244293c83a37
#
_cell.length_a   1.000
_cell.length_b   1.000
_cell.length_c   1.000
_cell.angle_alpha   90.00
_cell.angle_beta   90.00
_cell.angle_gamma   90.00
#
_symmetry.space_group_name_H-M   'P 1'
#
loop_
_entity.id
_entity.type
_entity.pdbx_description
1 polymer ?
#
loop_
_entity_poly.entity_id
_entity_poly.type
_entity_poly.pdbx_seq_one_letter_code
_entity_poly.pdbx_strand_id
1 'polypeptide(L)'
;PFEDVMKLHAIDEVAKDYLDTVVVNGQTLEHKYGCSGMDGVAIAPSFGTKSKEKYLYVAYGIYGDTTRVDNDYNILLCFKMDDLKNPVHKYFVKTGNTRYGVQNMTYDKASEKLYLAVYKGSKSQYPNYSLFALDINQQPFSAKLDNVPYEENKVEQLAVSNASYFKHGSTGLYSFGDGRWYVSIKGKKDGKQYGDVTLFESLEE
;
A
#
# COMPACT_ATOMS: atom_id res chain seq x y z
N PRO A 1 -12.10 29.97 6.53
CA PRO A 1 -10.98 29.43 7.32
C PRO A 1 -10.73 27.97 6.95
N PHE A 2 -9.52 27.48 7.10
CA PHE A 2 -9.16 26.10 6.75
C PHE A 2 -9.92 25.08 7.60
N GLU A 3 -10.26 25.42 8.81
CA GLU A 3 -11.00 24.57 9.75
C GLU A 3 -12.39 24.16 9.25
N ASP A 4 -12.98 24.92 8.35
CA ASP A 4 -14.31 24.63 7.78
C ASP A 4 -14.27 23.60 6.64
N VAL A 5 -13.09 23.35 6.04
CA VAL A 5 -12.92 22.46 4.88
C VAL A 5 -12.01 21.27 5.15
N MET A 6 -11.25 21.27 6.23
CA MET A 6 -10.37 20.18 6.61
C MET A 6 -10.78 19.55 7.93
N LYS A 7 -10.93 18.24 7.95
CA LYS A 7 -11.11 17.44 9.16
C LYS A 7 -9.92 16.52 9.34
N LEU A 8 -9.35 16.54 10.55
CA LEU A 8 -8.31 15.59 10.93
C LEU A 8 -8.96 14.30 11.43
N HIS A 9 -8.57 13.18 10.84
CA HIS A 9 -8.94 11.85 11.31
C HIS A 9 -7.68 11.12 11.76
N ALA A 10 -7.57 10.82 13.05
CA ALA A 10 -6.58 9.89 13.55
C ALA A 10 -7.02 8.46 13.22
N ILE A 11 -6.09 7.60 12.83
CA ILE A 11 -6.32 6.18 12.59
C ILE A 11 -5.63 5.39 13.69
N ASP A 12 -6.42 5.03 14.69
CA ASP A 12 -5.92 4.37 15.92
C ASP A 12 -5.22 3.04 15.63
N GLU A 13 -5.66 2.29 14.61
CA GLU A 13 -5.06 1.03 14.22
C GLU A 13 -3.60 1.20 13.72
N VAL A 14 -3.33 2.28 12.98
CA VAL A 14 -1.96 2.61 12.55
C VAL A 14 -1.11 3.05 13.72
N ALA A 15 -1.66 3.92 14.57
CA ALA A 15 -0.96 4.42 15.75
C ALA A 15 -0.60 3.27 16.71
N LYS A 16 -1.51 2.29 16.88
CA LYS A 16 -1.28 1.11 17.70
C LYS A 16 -0.11 0.27 17.17
N ASP A 17 -0.11 -0.10 15.89
CA ASP A 17 0.98 -0.89 15.30
C ASP A 17 2.31 -0.12 15.34
N TYR A 18 2.27 1.20 15.13
CA TYR A 18 3.46 2.05 15.16
C TYR A 18 4.06 2.19 16.58
N LEU A 19 3.24 2.27 17.60
CA LEU A 19 3.69 2.40 18.99
C LEU A 19 4.03 1.05 19.64
N ASP A 20 3.61 -0.06 19.03
CA ASP A 20 3.82 -1.40 19.56
C ASP A 20 5.25 -1.89 19.31
N THR A 21 5.74 -2.70 20.23
CA THR A 21 7.03 -3.38 20.13
C THR A 21 6.83 -4.89 20.10
N VAL A 22 7.67 -5.58 19.37
CA VAL A 22 7.62 -7.05 19.26
C VAL A 22 8.99 -7.67 19.53
N VAL A 23 9.01 -8.90 20.02
CA VAL A 23 10.26 -9.63 20.23
C VAL A 23 10.40 -10.70 19.15
N VAL A 24 11.48 -10.61 18.38
CA VAL A 24 11.83 -11.59 17.35
C VAL A 24 13.26 -12.07 17.57
N ASN A 25 13.44 -13.38 17.73
CA ASN A 25 14.74 -13.98 17.97
C ASN A 25 15.53 -13.33 19.15
N GLY A 26 14.81 -12.93 20.20
CA GLY A 26 15.41 -12.29 21.38
C GLY A 26 15.75 -10.80 21.21
N GLN A 27 15.46 -10.21 20.05
CA GLN A 27 15.58 -8.76 19.82
C GLN A 27 14.22 -8.08 19.93
N THR A 28 14.18 -6.96 20.65
CA THR A 28 13.02 -6.09 20.67
C THR A 28 13.05 -5.19 19.44
N LEU A 29 12.02 -5.27 18.61
CA LEU A 29 11.84 -4.43 17.43
C LEU A 29 10.75 -3.42 17.70
N GLU A 30 11.05 -2.14 17.49
CA GLU A 30 10.06 -1.07 17.49
C GLU A 30 9.22 -1.15 16.22
N HIS A 31 7.98 -0.69 16.32
CA HIS A 31 7.02 -0.63 15.22
C HIS A 31 6.65 -2.02 14.67
N LYS A 32 5.56 -2.57 15.19
CA LYS A 32 5.00 -3.87 14.78
C LYS A 32 4.88 -3.96 13.25
N TYR A 33 5.20 -5.11 12.68
CA TYR A 33 5.28 -5.36 11.23
C TYR A 33 6.31 -4.50 10.47
N GLY A 34 7.19 -3.79 11.16
CA GLY A 34 8.09 -2.80 10.55
C GLY A 34 7.36 -1.60 9.97
N CYS A 35 6.15 -1.30 10.46
CA CYS A 35 5.33 -0.24 9.92
C CYS A 35 5.90 1.15 10.20
N SER A 36 5.58 2.09 9.30
CA SER A 36 5.90 3.51 9.40
C SER A 36 4.62 4.35 9.18
N GLY A 37 4.74 5.59 8.78
CA GLY A 37 3.60 6.47 8.51
C GLY A 37 2.69 6.01 7.37
N MET A 38 1.56 6.70 7.22
CA MET A 38 0.60 6.46 6.13
C MET A 38 1.00 7.26 4.89
N ASP A 39 1.00 6.60 3.73
CA ASP A 39 1.39 7.22 2.48
C ASP A 39 0.34 7.03 1.36
N GLY A 40 -0.13 5.80 1.12
CA GLY A 40 -1.05 5.49 0.03
C GLY A 40 -2.52 5.60 0.43
N VAL A 41 -3.33 6.26 -0.42
CA VAL A 41 -4.78 6.38 -0.24
C VAL A 41 -5.49 6.17 -1.57
N ALA A 42 -6.59 5.41 -1.59
CA ALA A 42 -7.44 5.24 -2.76
C ALA A 42 -8.91 4.98 -2.39
N ILE A 43 -9.80 5.27 -3.32
CA ILE A 43 -11.21 4.86 -3.25
C ILE A 43 -11.43 3.76 -4.28
N ALA A 44 -11.90 2.59 -3.82
CA ALA A 44 -12.16 1.43 -4.66
C ALA A 44 -13.39 0.65 -4.14
N PRO A 45 -13.96 -0.28 -4.93
CA PRO A 45 -14.93 -1.25 -4.43
C PRO A 45 -14.31 -2.16 -3.35
N SER A 46 -15.15 -2.87 -2.60
CA SER A 46 -14.68 -3.91 -1.67
C SER A 46 -14.20 -5.15 -2.43
N PHE A 47 -13.12 -5.76 -1.95
CA PHE A 47 -12.60 -7.00 -2.51
C PHE A 47 -13.60 -8.15 -2.41
N GLY A 48 -13.65 -8.97 -3.46
CA GLY A 48 -14.43 -10.19 -3.53
C GLY A 48 -15.96 -10.00 -3.53
N THR A 49 -16.43 -8.76 -3.72
CA THR A 49 -17.84 -8.47 -3.79
C THR A 49 -18.22 -7.92 -5.16
N LYS A 50 -19.47 -8.18 -5.58
CA LYS A 50 -20.05 -7.52 -6.76
C LYS A 50 -20.71 -6.17 -6.42
N SER A 51 -20.52 -5.72 -5.17
CA SER A 51 -21.02 -4.43 -4.73
C SER A 51 -20.28 -3.29 -5.44
N LYS A 52 -21.02 -2.26 -5.82
CA LYS A 52 -20.46 -1.01 -6.34
C LYS A 52 -20.21 0.01 -5.22
N GLU A 53 -20.46 -0.39 -3.98
CA GLU A 53 -20.16 0.44 -2.81
C GLU A 53 -18.67 0.76 -2.77
N LYS A 54 -18.37 2.02 -2.50
CA LYS A 54 -17.00 2.52 -2.45
C LYS A 54 -16.50 2.53 -1.02
N TYR A 55 -15.26 2.13 -0.88
CA TYR A 55 -14.51 2.13 0.38
C TYR A 55 -13.26 2.99 0.25
N LEU A 56 -12.84 3.59 1.34
CA LEU A 56 -11.53 4.24 1.44
C LEU A 56 -10.50 3.20 1.86
N TYR A 57 -9.45 3.07 1.09
CA TYR A 57 -8.27 2.28 1.42
C TYR A 57 -7.13 3.19 1.83
N VAL A 58 -6.49 2.86 2.93
CA VAL A 58 -5.30 3.57 3.46
C VAL A 58 -4.21 2.54 3.67
N ALA A 59 -3.05 2.78 3.07
CA ALA A 59 -1.87 1.95 3.25
C ALA A 59 -0.89 2.61 4.20
N TYR A 60 -0.31 1.85 5.13
CA TYR A 60 0.84 2.34 5.88
C TYR A 60 2.15 1.80 5.31
N GLY A 61 3.17 2.65 5.45
CA GLY A 61 4.50 2.38 4.98
C GLY A 61 5.20 1.31 5.79
N ILE A 62 6.34 0.86 5.26
CA ILE A 62 7.17 -0.17 5.87
C ILE A 62 8.62 0.30 5.81
N TYR A 63 9.36 0.10 6.88
CA TYR A 63 10.79 0.34 6.88
C TYR A 63 11.52 -0.65 5.98
N GLY A 64 12.37 -0.12 5.08
CA GLY A 64 13.15 -0.91 4.13
C GLY A 64 14.36 -1.65 4.73
N ASP A 65 14.35 -1.94 6.03
CA ASP A 65 15.41 -2.66 6.72
C ASP A 65 15.45 -4.12 6.25
N THR A 66 16.57 -4.51 5.64
CA THR A 66 16.76 -5.87 5.12
C THR A 66 17.07 -6.90 6.20
N THR A 67 17.37 -6.48 7.42
CA THR A 67 17.62 -7.37 8.55
C THR A 67 16.35 -7.78 9.28
N ARG A 68 15.27 -7.02 9.15
CA ARG A 68 13.97 -7.38 9.73
C ARG A 68 13.34 -8.53 8.96
N VAL A 69 12.73 -9.46 9.70
CA VAL A 69 12.01 -10.60 9.10
C VAL A 69 10.51 -10.34 8.93
N ASP A 70 9.98 -9.34 9.62
CA ASP A 70 8.56 -9.07 9.80
C ASP A 70 7.99 -7.95 8.90
N ASN A 71 8.77 -7.41 7.97
CA ASN A 71 8.42 -6.27 7.13
C ASN A 71 8.22 -6.62 5.65
N ASP A 72 7.70 -7.81 5.35
CA ASP A 72 7.49 -8.29 3.98
C ASP A 72 6.05 -8.07 3.46
N TYR A 73 5.19 -7.46 4.29
CA TYR A 73 3.78 -7.21 3.97
C TYR A 73 3.47 -5.72 4.03
N ASN A 74 2.93 -5.17 2.95
CA ASN A 74 2.22 -3.90 3.03
C ASN A 74 0.84 -4.12 3.65
N ILE A 75 0.36 -3.16 4.43
CA ILE A 75 -0.89 -3.27 5.17
C ILE A 75 -1.88 -2.23 4.65
N LEU A 76 -3.09 -2.69 4.31
CA LEU A 76 -4.17 -1.86 3.83
C LEU A 76 -5.32 -1.88 4.83
N LEU A 77 -5.72 -0.72 5.33
CA LEU A 77 -6.98 -0.56 6.05
C LEU A 77 -8.09 -0.19 5.07
N CYS A 78 -9.25 -0.80 5.26
CA CYS A 78 -10.44 -0.54 4.45
C CYS A 78 -11.52 0.08 5.33
N PHE A 79 -12.04 1.23 4.94
CA PHE A 79 -13.06 1.98 5.69
C PHE A 79 -14.31 2.17 4.84
N LYS A 80 -15.47 2.13 5.48
CA LYS A 80 -16.70 2.67 4.88
C LYS A 80 -16.58 4.20 4.77
N MET A 81 -17.17 4.77 3.72
CA MET A 81 -17.07 6.21 3.46
C MET A 81 -17.77 7.07 4.53
N ASP A 82 -18.69 6.50 5.27
CA ASP A 82 -19.44 7.14 6.37
C ASP A 82 -18.82 6.88 7.76
N ASP A 83 -17.85 5.95 7.88
CA ASP A 83 -17.12 5.67 9.11
C ASP A 83 -15.60 5.55 8.85
N LEU A 84 -14.90 6.67 8.93
CA LEU A 84 -13.46 6.73 8.74
C LEU A 84 -12.64 6.48 10.03
N LYS A 85 -13.31 6.10 11.13
CA LYS A 85 -12.64 5.77 12.39
C LYS A 85 -12.39 4.28 12.54
N ASN A 86 -13.35 3.48 12.12
CA ASN A 86 -13.35 2.04 12.34
C ASN A 86 -13.09 1.32 11.02
N PRO A 87 -11.89 0.78 10.77
CA PRO A 87 -11.66 -0.02 9.58
C PRO A 87 -12.51 -1.28 9.63
N VAL A 88 -13.17 -1.60 8.52
CA VAL A 88 -13.95 -2.84 8.37
C VAL A 88 -13.08 -4.03 8.04
N HIS A 89 -11.89 -3.78 7.43
CA HIS A 89 -10.89 -4.79 7.14
C HIS A 89 -9.47 -4.25 7.32
N LYS A 90 -8.58 -5.15 7.70
CA LYS A 90 -7.13 -4.96 7.71
C LYS A 90 -6.50 -6.07 6.88
N TYR A 91 -6.07 -5.73 5.68
CA TYR A 91 -5.49 -6.68 4.74
C TYR A 91 -3.97 -6.62 4.76
N PHE A 92 -3.35 -7.79 4.69
CA PHE A 92 -1.92 -7.94 4.51
C PHE A 92 -1.63 -8.37 3.07
N VAL A 93 -0.72 -7.65 2.41
CA VAL A 93 -0.31 -7.90 1.02
C VAL A 93 1.17 -8.24 1.00
N LYS A 94 1.52 -9.47 0.64
CA LYS A 94 2.93 -9.89 0.56
C LYS A 94 3.59 -9.31 -0.69
N THR A 95 4.30 -8.23 -0.54
CA THR A 95 5.02 -7.53 -1.60
C THR A 95 6.54 -7.75 -1.54
N GLY A 96 7.00 -8.47 -0.52
CA GLY A 96 8.38 -8.38 -0.08
C GLY A 96 8.60 -7.06 0.66
N ASN A 97 9.80 -6.85 1.20
CA ASN A 97 10.08 -5.59 1.85
C ASN A 97 10.10 -4.45 0.81
N THR A 98 9.43 -3.35 1.12
CA THR A 98 9.43 -2.13 0.31
C THR A 98 10.12 -1.01 1.08
N ARG A 99 10.67 -0.04 0.36
CA ARG A 99 11.24 1.14 0.99
C ARG A 99 10.12 2.15 1.16
N TYR A 100 9.78 2.53 2.36
CA TYR A 100 8.68 3.46 2.69
C TYR A 100 7.25 2.95 2.42
N GLY A 101 7.05 1.72 1.97
CA GLY A 101 5.72 1.16 1.69
C GLY A 101 5.04 1.70 0.44
N VAL A 102 3.69 1.68 0.44
CA VAL A 102 2.88 2.12 -0.69
C VAL A 102 2.84 3.65 -0.73
N GLN A 103 3.47 4.24 -1.73
CA GLN A 103 3.54 5.69 -1.90
C GLN A 103 2.32 6.26 -2.61
N ASN A 104 1.79 5.52 -3.57
CA ASN A 104 0.56 5.85 -4.27
C ASN A 104 -0.29 4.62 -4.47
N MET A 105 -1.59 4.81 -4.38
CA MET A 105 -2.58 3.79 -4.60
C MET A 105 -3.68 4.34 -5.50
N THR A 106 -4.09 3.57 -6.51
CA THR A 106 -5.16 3.98 -7.41
C THR A 106 -5.94 2.78 -7.91
N TYR A 107 -7.27 2.92 -8.00
CA TYR A 107 -8.13 1.91 -8.60
C TYR A 107 -8.35 2.22 -10.07
N ASP A 108 -8.05 1.24 -10.91
CA ASP A 108 -8.36 1.29 -12.33
C ASP A 108 -9.63 0.49 -12.63
N LYS A 109 -10.66 1.19 -13.09
CA LYS A 109 -11.96 0.59 -13.40
C LYS A 109 -11.92 -0.30 -14.63
N ALA A 110 -11.03 -0.02 -15.61
CA ALA A 110 -10.96 -0.79 -16.85
C ALA A 110 -10.41 -2.19 -16.61
N SER A 111 -9.38 -2.31 -15.76
CA SER A 111 -8.78 -3.60 -15.40
C SER A 111 -9.37 -4.21 -14.12
N GLU A 112 -10.24 -3.49 -13.41
CA GLU A 112 -10.79 -3.86 -12.10
C GLU A 112 -9.70 -4.21 -11.07
N LYS A 113 -8.60 -3.43 -11.06
CA LYS A 113 -7.46 -3.65 -10.18
C LYS A 113 -7.16 -2.43 -9.32
N LEU A 114 -6.74 -2.69 -8.08
CA LEU A 114 -6.14 -1.70 -7.20
C LEU A 114 -4.62 -1.79 -7.36
N TYR A 115 -4.01 -0.72 -7.84
CA TYR A 115 -2.57 -0.63 -8.04
C TYR A 115 -1.89 0.01 -6.84
N LEU A 116 -0.77 -0.59 -6.43
CA LEU A 116 0.10 -0.13 -5.35
C LEU A 116 1.45 0.24 -5.95
N ALA A 117 1.80 1.52 -5.97
CA ALA A 117 3.11 1.98 -6.42
C ALA A 117 4.00 2.25 -5.20
N VAL A 118 5.19 1.65 -5.19
CA VAL A 118 6.12 1.65 -4.06
C VAL A 118 7.52 2.08 -4.48
N TYR A 119 8.32 2.53 -3.53
CA TYR A 119 9.76 2.45 -3.71
C TYR A 119 10.19 1.00 -3.48
N LYS A 120 10.86 0.42 -4.48
CA LYS A 120 11.30 -0.98 -4.44
C LYS A 120 12.15 -1.28 -3.21
N GLY A 121 11.99 -2.47 -2.67
CA GLY A 121 12.83 -3.02 -1.63
C GLY A 121 14.24 -3.39 -2.08
N SER A 122 14.97 -4.06 -1.20
CA SER A 122 16.35 -4.48 -1.45
C SER A 122 16.70 -5.84 -0.84
N LYS A 123 15.73 -6.61 -0.34
CA LYS A 123 15.97 -7.98 0.11
C LYS A 123 16.24 -8.90 -1.08
N SER A 124 17.36 -9.61 -1.04
CA SER A 124 17.84 -10.45 -2.16
C SER A 124 16.93 -11.63 -2.51
N GLN A 125 16.10 -12.09 -1.56
CA GLN A 125 15.15 -13.19 -1.79
C GLN A 125 13.89 -12.77 -2.56
N TYR A 126 13.70 -11.46 -2.82
CA TYR A 126 12.55 -10.95 -3.57
C TYR A 126 12.99 -10.28 -4.88
N PRO A 127 12.12 -10.28 -5.91
CA PRO A 127 12.36 -9.53 -7.16
C PRO A 127 12.46 -8.01 -6.92
N ASN A 128 11.87 -7.51 -5.81
CA ASN A 128 11.82 -6.09 -5.46
C ASN A 128 11.12 -5.24 -6.54
N TYR A 129 9.95 -5.69 -6.97
CA TYR A 129 9.09 -4.93 -7.87
C TYR A 129 8.68 -3.57 -7.26
N SER A 130 8.28 -2.64 -8.11
CA SER A 130 7.86 -1.30 -7.71
C SER A 130 6.39 -0.98 -7.99
N LEU A 131 5.70 -1.86 -8.70
CA LEU A 131 4.26 -1.77 -8.95
C LEU A 131 3.62 -3.13 -8.72
N PHE A 132 2.56 -3.14 -7.93
CA PHE A 132 1.77 -4.32 -7.62
C PHE A 132 0.31 -4.07 -7.98
N ALA A 133 -0.37 -5.08 -8.49
CA ALA A 133 -1.78 -5.03 -8.81
C ALA A 133 -2.56 -6.08 -8.00
N LEU A 134 -3.68 -5.67 -7.43
CA LEU A 134 -4.60 -6.52 -6.70
C LEU A 134 -5.92 -6.57 -7.48
N ASP A 135 -6.37 -7.77 -7.88
CA ASP A 135 -7.66 -7.94 -8.53
C ASP A 135 -8.77 -7.67 -7.52
N ILE A 136 -9.66 -6.72 -7.80
CA ILE A 136 -10.75 -6.38 -6.88
C ILE A 136 -11.78 -7.51 -6.72
N ASN A 137 -11.85 -8.40 -7.71
CA ASN A 137 -12.77 -9.55 -7.70
C ASN A 137 -12.26 -10.74 -6.87
N GLN A 138 -10.98 -10.71 -6.44
CA GLN A 138 -10.45 -11.78 -5.60
C GLN A 138 -11.14 -11.83 -4.23
N GLN A 139 -11.36 -13.03 -3.72
CA GLN A 139 -11.77 -13.22 -2.33
C GLN A 139 -10.57 -13.06 -1.41
N PRO A 140 -10.64 -12.22 -0.38
CA PRO A 140 -9.65 -12.23 0.69
C PRO A 140 -9.55 -13.63 1.31
N PHE A 141 -8.38 -14.02 1.73
CA PHE A 141 -8.16 -15.31 2.38
C PHE A 141 -7.52 -15.13 3.75
N SER A 142 -7.74 -16.12 4.63
CA SER A 142 -7.21 -16.06 5.99
C SER A 142 -6.06 -17.06 6.14
N ALA A 143 -4.85 -16.54 6.40
CA ALA A 143 -3.65 -17.34 6.60
C ALA A 143 -2.71 -16.71 7.64
N LYS A 144 -1.76 -17.50 8.17
CA LYS A 144 -0.66 -16.96 8.96
C LYS A 144 0.26 -16.14 8.09
N LEU A 145 0.87 -15.10 8.67
CA LEU A 145 1.92 -14.35 8.00
C LEU A 145 3.23 -15.15 8.01
N ASP A 146 3.88 -15.21 6.85
CA ASP A 146 5.22 -15.82 6.75
C ASP A 146 6.25 -14.92 7.44
N ASN A 147 7.16 -15.51 8.19
CA ASN A 147 8.26 -14.82 8.87
C ASN A 147 7.84 -13.75 9.90
N VAL A 148 6.60 -13.80 10.40
CA VAL A 148 6.10 -12.90 11.46
C VAL A 148 5.74 -13.76 12.68
N PRO A 149 6.74 -14.18 13.48
CA PRO A 149 6.56 -15.22 14.50
C PRO A 149 5.67 -14.81 15.68
N TYR A 150 5.49 -13.52 15.89
CA TYR A 150 4.63 -12.99 16.96
C TYR A 150 3.15 -12.87 16.54
N GLU A 151 2.84 -13.03 15.24
CA GLU A 151 1.45 -13.07 14.76
C GLU A 151 1.04 -14.53 14.58
N GLU A 152 0.56 -15.12 15.67
CA GLU A 152 0.20 -16.55 15.70
C GLU A 152 -1.15 -16.83 15.03
N ASN A 153 -2.00 -15.81 14.92
CA ASN A 153 -3.32 -15.93 14.34
C ASN A 153 -3.28 -15.86 12.80
N LYS A 154 -4.33 -16.40 12.20
CA LYS A 154 -4.60 -16.14 10.79
C LYS A 154 -5.15 -14.72 10.65
N VAL A 155 -4.68 -14.00 9.66
CA VAL A 155 -5.12 -12.65 9.31
C VAL A 155 -5.63 -12.60 7.88
N GLU A 156 -6.44 -11.61 7.55
CA GLU A 156 -6.93 -11.42 6.20
C GLU A 156 -5.79 -10.97 5.27
N GLN A 157 -5.66 -11.64 4.15
CA GLN A 157 -4.64 -11.38 3.14
C GLN A 157 -5.26 -11.21 1.76
N LEU A 158 -4.58 -10.43 0.91
CA LEU A 158 -4.87 -10.29 -0.51
C LEU A 158 -3.69 -10.79 -1.33
N ALA A 159 -3.98 -11.57 -2.36
CA ALA A 159 -2.97 -12.03 -3.29
C ALA A 159 -2.60 -10.92 -4.28
N VAL A 160 -1.31 -10.81 -4.60
CA VAL A 160 -0.85 -9.99 -5.71
C VAL A 160 -1.21 -10.70 -7.02
N SER A 161 -2.00 -10.06 -7.87
CA SER A 161 -2.40 -10.63 -9.17
C SER A 161 -1.36 -10.39 -10.27
N ASN A 162 -0.62 -9.28 -10.18
CA ASN A 162 0.51 -8.97 -11.04
C ASN A 162 1.50 -8.05 -10.32
N ALA A 163 2.79 -8.17 -10.65
CA ALA A 163 3.83 -7.29 -10.14
C ALA A 163 4.88 -7.03 -11.22
N SER A 164 5.36 -5.80 -11.32
CA SER A 164 6.31 -5.38 -12.33
C SER A 164 7.29 -4.31 -11.83
N TYR A 165 8.31 -4.06 -12.63
CA TYR A 165 9.14 -2.89 -12.47
C TYR A 165 8.48 -1.73 -13.21
N PHE A 166 8.10 -0.71 -12.49
CA PHE A 166 7.64 0.54 -13.05
C PHE A 166 8.45 1.67 -12.46
N LYS A 167 9.25 2.31 -13.26
CA LYS A 167 10.24 3.31 -12.84
C LYS A 167 9.62 4.52 -12.15
N HIS A 168 8.37 4.82 -12.46
CA HIS A 168 7.62 5.97 -11.99
C HIS A 168 6.52 5.55 -11.01
N GLY A 169 5.49 6.33 -10.83
CA GLY A 169 4.30 5.97 -10.03
C GLY A 169 4.45 6.22 -8.53
N SER A 170 5.63 5.98 -7.93
CA SER A 170 5.87 6.28 -6.51
C SER A 170 5.80 7.78 -6.17
N THR A 171 5.84 8.66 -7.16
CA THR A 171 5.71 10.11 -6.99
C THR A 171 4.26 10.58 -7.21
N GLY A 172 3.52 9.92 -8.09
CA GLY A 172 2.11 10.16 -8.37
C GLY A 172 1.62 9.26 -9.48
N LEU A 173 0.50 8.60 -9.26
CA LEU A 173 -0.15 7.70 -10.21
C LEU A 173 -1.65 7.89 -10.12
N TYR A 174 -2.29 8.13 -11.26
CA TYR A 174 -3.73 8.31 -11.36
C TYR A 174 -4.29 7.59 -12.59
N SER A 175 -5.27 6.72 -12.39
CA SER A 175 -6.01 6.06 -13.47
C SER A 175 -7.23 6.88 -13.90
N PHE A 176 -7.46 6.98 -15.20
CA PHE A 176 -8.71 7.49 -15.77
C PHE A 176 -9.82 6.43 -15.79
N GLY A 177 -9.48 5.18 -15.54
CA GLY A 177 -10.41 4.05 -15.58
C GLY A 177 -10.76 3.58 -17.00
N ASP A 178 -9.96 3.95 -17.98
CA ASP A 178 -10.10 3.59 -19.39
C ASP A 178 -8.78 3.02 -20.00
N GLY A 179 -7.82 2.70 -19.15
CA GLY A 179 -6.49 2.20 -19.55
C GLY A 179 -5.44 3.30 -19.67
N ARG A 180 -5.82 4.58 -19.55
CA ARG A 180 -4.90 5.70 -19.55
C ARG A 180 -4.56 6.15 -18.12
N TRP A 181 -3.36 6.73 -18.00
CA TRP A 181 -2.79 7.06 -16.69
C TRP A 181 -2.07 8.40 -16.73
N TYR A 182 -2.24 9.21 -15.70
CA TYR A 182 -1.27 10.25 -15.40
C TYR A 182 -0.23 9.71 -14.43
N VAL A 183 1.03 9.95 -14.79
CA VAL A 183 2.18 9.55 -14.00
C VAL A 183 3.04 10.76 -13.72
N SER A 184 3.35 11.00 -12.47
CA SER A 184 4.27 12.07 -12.07
C SER A 184 5.71 11.56 -12.18
N ILE A 185 6.51 12.28 -12.95
CA ILE A 185 7.93 12.01 -13.15
C ILE A 185 8.72 13.12 -12.49
N LYS A 186 9.52 12.76 -11.50
CA LYS A 186 10.40 13.71 -10.81
C LYS A 186 11.81 13.68 -11.39
N GLY A 187 12.47 14.81 -11.39
CA GLY A 187 13.86 14.94 -11.82
C GLY A 187 14.57 16.13 -11.20
N LYS A 188 15.83 16.30 -11.59
CA LYS A 188 16.65 17.45 -11.20
C LYS A 188 17.34 18.00 -12.43
N LYS A 189 17.20 19.30 -12.68
CA LYS A 189 17.86 20.02 -13.77
C LYS A 189 18.41 21.34 -13.23
N ASP A 190 19.66 21.64 -13.54
CA ASP A 190 20.35 22.87 -13.13
C ASP A 190 20.27 23.14 -11.60
N GLY A 191 20.41 22.07 -10.81
CA GLY A 191 20.32 22.15 -9.35
C GLY A 191 18.90 22.27 -8.78
N LYS A 192 17.87 22.46 -9.61
CA LYS A 192 16.46 22.58 -9.22
C LYS A 192 15.73 21.26 -9.40
N GLN A 193 14.84 20.95 -8.46
CA GLN A 193 13.92 19.82 -8.62
C GLN A 193 12.77 20.24 -9.54
N TYR A 194 12.30 19.30 -10.35
CA TYR A 194 11.10 19.46 -11.17
C TYR A 194 10.21 18.22 -11.08
N GLY A 195 8.94 18.37 -11.40
CA GLY A 195 7.99 17.30 -11.58
C GLY A 195 7.18 17.54 -12.85
N ASP A 196 7.14 16.54 -13.71
CA ASP A 196 6.30 16.54 -14.92
C ASP A 196 5.15 15.54 -14.72
N VAL A 197 4.00 15.84 -15.28
CA VAL A 197 2.87 14.92 -15.36
C VAL A 197 2.75 14.45 -16.80
N THR A 198 2.94 13.17 -17.01
CA THR A 198 2.94 12.55 -18.34
C THR A 198 1.77 11.58 -18.47
N LEU A 199 1.13 11.59 -19.65
CA LEU A 199 0.10 10.62 -20.01
C LEU A 199 0.76 9.32 -20.49
N PHE A 200 0.33 8.20 -19.88
CA PHE A 200 0.70 6.84 -20.29
C PHE A 200 -0.55 6.12 -20.77
N GLU A 201 -0.42 5.36 -21.86
CA GLU A 201 -1.49 4.50 -22.39
C GLU A 201 -1.43 3.07 -21.81
N SER A 202 -0.35 2.73 -21.09
CA SER A 202 -0.15 1.48 -20.38
C SER A 202 0.86 1.69 -19.27
N LEU A 203 0.78 0.87 -18.21
CA LEU A 203 1.80 0.75 -17.17
C LEU A 203 2.75 -0.43 -17.41
N GLU A 204 2.56 -1.17 -18.49
CA GLU A 204 3.46 -2.22 -18.95
C GLU A 204 4.58 -1.58 -19.79
N GLU A 205 5.83 -1.77 -19.38
CA GLU A 205 7.02 -1.37 -20.12
C GLU A 205 7.48 -2.48 -21.07
#